data_22e2c75a94d5b2a7465c60eec353c634
#
_entry.id   22e2c75a94d5b2a7465c60eec353c634
#
_cell.length_a   1.000
_cell.length_b   1.000
_cell.length_c   1.000
_cell.angle_alpha   90.00
_cell.angle_beta   90.00
_cell.angle_gamma   90.00
#
_symmetry.space_group_name_H-M   'P 1'
#
loop_
_entity.id
_entity.type
_entity.pdbx_description
1 polymer ?
#
loop_
_entity_poly.entity_id
_entity_poly.type
_entity_poly.pdbx_seq_one_letter_code
_entity_poly.pdbx_strand_id
1 'polypeptide(L)'
;MASTPVPELRSKIVALELDGDGAHPAAWRRASHLPGALLGGGRIRETAQAADIAGFHLATFRDSRVLDAGSTGIAGRIDAVQRAAFAAPLTRSLGLVPEAGTLFTEPFHVATQLASLDYSSHGRAGWLVSAANEPAEARSVGRQALAEADVLAEAADVVEAGRRLWDSWEDGAVIRDAATGRYLDRDKLHYADFDGDRFSVKGPSIIPRPLQGQLVVFAPADLIPAVEADVALAAAASVDGLAAAATASAAAGTPRTLVELDVVLDSRGQSAAERLAELDAYEPWRRGARYAGSAAGLVELLVELFRAADGVRLHPAVLDIDVPELAAQVLPELHRAGVAAPRTGTTLRESFGLPRPANRYAAA
;
A
#
# COMPACT_ATOMS: atom_id res chain seq x y z
N MET A 1 27.56 17.17 6.46
CA MET A 1 26.90 16.81 5.18
C MET A 1 25.60 17.59 5.11
N ALA A 2 25.40 18.44 4.12
CA ALA A 2 24.14 19.16 3.96
C ALA A 2 23.10 18.14 3.45
N SER A 3 22.05 17.92 4.24
CA SER A 3 20.90 17.14 3.82
C SER A 3 20.32 17.78 2.56
N THR A 4 20.31 17.07 1.45
CA THR A 4 19.61 17.53 0.26
C THR A 4 18.13 17.67 0.64
N PRO A 5 17.51 18.85 0.46
CA PRO A 5 16.11 19.03 0.83
C PRO A 5 15.25 18.05 0.04
N VAL A 6 14.37 17.34 0.76
CA VAL A 6 13.36 16.48 0.13
C VAL A 6 12.49 17.36 -0.77
N PRO A 7 12.31 17.03 -2.07
CA PRO A 7 11.48 17.81 -2.95
C PRO A 7 10.05 17.92 -2.40
N GLU A 8 9.50 19.12 -2.43
CA GLU A 8 8.12 19.35 -1.98
C GLU A 8 7.12 18.59 -2.88
N LEU A 9 6.16 17.91 -2.27
CA LEU A 9 5.12 17.21 -2.99
C LEU A 9 4.23 18.24 -3.73
N ARG A 10 4.31 18.24 -5.05
CA ARG A 10 3.57 19.21 -5.89
C ARG A 10 2.09 18.89 -6.03
N SER A 11 1.71 17.63 -5.87
CA SER A 11 0.35 17.11 -6.06
C SER A 11 -0.01 16.18 -4.90
N LYS A 12 -1.25 16.26 -4.45
CA LYS A 12 -1.76 15.38 -3.40
C LYS A 12 -2.04 13.99 -3.95
N ILE A 13 -1.80 12.98 -3.13
CA ILE A 13 -1.96 11.58 -3.50
C ILE A 13 -3.38 11.12 -3.21
N VAL A 14 -4.04 10.54 -4.19
CA VAL A 14 -5.32 9.83 -4.01
C VAL A 14 -5.06 8.36 -4.25
N ALA A 15 -5.03 7.59 -3.17
CA ALA A 15 -4.86 6.15 -3.15
C ALA A 15 -6.21 5.44 -3.03
N LEU A 16 -6.30 4.22 -3.54
CA LEU A 16 -7.52 3.42 -3.54
C LEU A 16 -7.23 2.02 -2.97
N GLU A 17 -8.05 1.54 -2.04
CA GLU A 17 -8.00 0.12 -1.64
C GLU A 17 -8.78 -0.73 -2.65
N LEU A 18 -8.13 -1.74 -3.21
CA LEU A 18 -8.71 -2.73 -4.12
C LEU A 18 -8.73 -4.10 -3.46
N ASP A 19 -9.70 -4.33 -2.58
CA ASP A 19 -9.85 -5.62 -1.90
C ASP A 19 -11.28 -6.14 -1.99
N GLY A 20 -11.41 -7.41 -2.41
CA GLY A 20 -12.69 -8.08 -2.53
C GLY A 20 -13.73 -7.30 -3.35
N ASP A 21 -14.89 -7.08 -2.77
CA ASP A 21 -16.00 -6.30 -3.34
C ASP A 21 -16.07 -4.87 -2.78
N GLY A 22 -15.19 -4.54 -1.83
CA GLY A 22 -15.13 -3.26 -1.15
C GLY A 22 -14.89 -3.42 0.35
N ALA A 23 -14.73 -2.29 1.03
CA ALA A 23 -14.36 -2.26 2.43
C ALA A 23 -15.52 -2.56 3.40
N HIS A 24 -16.77 -2.43 2.95
CA HIS A 24 -17.93 -2.81 3.76
C HIS A 24 -18.05 -4.33 3.85
N PRO A 25 -18.23 -4.93 5.04
CA PRO A 25 -18.29 -6.39 5.18
C PRO A 25 -19.41 -7.04 4.37
N ALA A 26 -20.52 -6.33 4.12
CA ALA A 26 -21.62 -6.79 3.25
C ALA A 26 -21.48 -6.32 1.78
N ALA A 27 -20.33 -5.81 1.33
CA ALA A 27 -20.14 -5.31 -0.05
C ALA A 27 -20.49 -6.35 -1.13
N TRP A 28 -20.19 -7.62 -0.89
CA TRP A 28 -20.49 -8.76 -1.77
C TRP A 28 -21.95 -8.85 -2.19
N ARG A 29 -22.88 -8.33 -1.39
CA ARG A 29 -24.32 -8.31 -1.72
C ARG A 29 -24.68 -7.35 -2.86
N ARG A 30 -23.77 -6.44 -3.17
CA ARG A 30 -23.92 -5.43 -4.23
C ARG A 30 -22.93 -5.65 -5.37
N ALA A 31 -22.16 -6.75 -5.32
CA ALA A 31 -21.24 -7.12 -6.38
C ALA A 31 -22.00 -7.43 -7.69
N SER A 32 -21.43 -7.00 -8.81
CA SER A 32 -21.99 -7.22 -10.15
C SER A 32 -21.54 -8.55 -10.77
N HIS A 33 -20.75 -9.34 -10.06
CA HIS A 33 -20.16 -10.60 -10.52
C HIS A 33 -20.50 -11.76 -9.58
N LEU A 34 -20.27 -12.98 -10.06
CA LEU A 34 -20.38 -14.17 -9.22
C LEU A 34 -19.25 -14.21 -8.19
N PRO A 35 -19.49 -14.72 -6.97
CA PRO A 35 -18.49 -14.76 -5.91
C PRO A 35 -17.15 -15.37 -6.35
N GLY A 36 -17.13 -16.45 -7.16
CA GLY A 36 -15.93 -17.10 -7.68
C GLY A 36 -15.00 -16.19 -8.50
N ALA A 37 -15.48 -15.07 -9.01
CA ALA A 37 -14.67 -14.12 -9.76
C ALA A 37 -13.55 -13.47 -8.92
N LEU A 38 -13.71 -13.40 -7.60
CA LEU A 38 -12.70 -12.89 -6.68
C LEU A 38 -11.39 -13.72 -6.68
N LEU A 39 -11.49 -15.01 -7.04
CA LEU A 39 -10.33 -15.89 -7.18
C LEU A 39 -9.78 -15.93 -8.62
N GLY A 40 -10.23 -15.02 -9.48
CA GLY A 40 -9.86 -14.98 -10.88
C GLY A 40 -9.13 -13.70 -11.29
N GLY A 41 -8.18 -13.83 -12.24
CA GLY A 41 -7.44 -12.67 -12.78
C GLY A 41 -8.34 -11.65 -13.51
N GLY A 42 -9.55 -12.04 -13.94
CA GLY A 42 -10.51 -11.14 -14.59
C GLY A 42 -10.91 -9.97 -13.69
N ARG A 43 -11.24 -10.24 -12.43
CA ARG A 43 -11.62 -9.21 -11.45
C ARG A 43 -10.45 -8.28 -11.12
N ILE A 44 -9.25 -8.85 -10.92
CA ILE A 44 -8.04 -8.06 -10.66
C ILE A 44 -7.74 -7.12 -11.84
N ARG A 45 -7.87 -7.63 -13.07
CA ARG A 45 -7.70 -6.81 -14.28
C ARG A 45 -8.70 -5.65 -14.32
N GLU A 46 -9.97 -5.95 -14.17
CA GLU A 46 -11.06 -4.98 -14.25
C GLU A 46 -10.84 -3.82 -13.25
N THR A 47 -10.64 -4.15 -11.97
CA THR A 47 -10.51 -3.14 -10.91
C THR A 47 -9.22 -2.34 -11.01
N ALA A 48 -8.08 -3.00 -11.31
CA ALA A 48 -6.80 -2.32 -11.44
C ALA A 48 -6.75 -1.41 -12.68
N GLN A 49 -7.28 -1.86 -13.82
CA GLN A 49 -7.36 -1.03 -15.02
C GLN A 49 -8.33 0.14 -14.86
N ALA A 50 -9.47 -0.07 -14.19
CA ALA A 50 -10.40 1.02 -13.88
C ALA A 50 -9.73 2.10 -13.01
N ALA A 51 -8.98 1.69 -11.98
CA ALA A 51 -8.24 2.62 -11.13
C ALA A 51 -7.12 3.37 -11.89
N ASP A 52 -6.37 2.67 -12.74
CA ASP A 52 -5.30 3.25 -13.57
C ASP A 52 -5.85 4.28 -14.57
N ILE A 53 -6.93 3.93 -15.29
CA ILE A 53 -7.60 4.80 -16.27
C ILE A 53 -8.22 6.02 -15.61
N ALA A 54 -8.81 5.84 -14.41
CA ALA A 54 -9.40 6.94 -13.64
C ALA A 54 -8.37 7.96 -13.15
N GLY A 55 -7.09 7.57 -13.06
CA GLY A 55 -6.01 8.45 -12.61
C GLY A 55 -5.73 8.40 -11.10
N PHE A 56 -6.12 7.32 -10.39
CA PHE A 56 -5.65 7.09 -9.03
C PHE A 56 -4.12 6.94 -9.02
N HIS A 57 -3.50 7.47 -7.97
CA HIS A 57 -2.04 7.46 -7.87
C HIS A 57 -1.48 6.09 -7.54
N LEU A 58 -2.16 5.35 -6.68
CA LEU A 58 -1.81 3.97 -6.32
C LEU A 58 -3.05 3.19 -5.88
N ALA A 59 -2.92 1.86 -5.95
CA ALA A 59 -3.83 0.92 -5.33
C ALA A 59 -3.13 0.12 -4.25
N THR A 60 -3.83 -0.11 -3.14
CA THR A 60 -3.41 -1.04 -2.09
C THR A 60 -4.23 -2.32 -2.18
N PHE A 61 -3.62 -3.44 -1.81
CA PHE A 61 -4.24 -4.77 -1.81
C PHE A 61 -4.06 -5.35 -0.42
N ARG A 62 -5.15 -5.55 0.33
CA ARG A 62 -5.10 -6.15 1.67
C ARG A 62 -4.74 -7.62 1.61
N ASP A 63 -4.14 -8.09 2.69
CA ASP A 63 -3.93 -9.52 2.90
C ASP A 63 -4.37 -9.97 4.30
N SER A 64 -4.55 -11.27 4.45
CA SER A 64 -4.81 -11.94 5.73
C SER A 64 -4.59 -13.44 5.55
N ARG A 65 -4.02 -14.07 6.56
CA ARG A 65 -3.92 -15.54 6.64
C ARG A 65 -5.19 -16.20 7.17
N VAL A 66 -6.10 -15.39 7.67
CA VAL A 66 -7.39 -15.84 8.20
C VAL A 66 -8.48 -15.48 7.20
N LEU A 67 -9.30 -16.45 6.88
CA LEU A 67 -10.48 -16.23 6.06
C LEU A 67 -11.58 -15.62 6.93
N ASP A 68 -12.15 -14.50 6.46
CA ASP A 68 -13.38 -13.96 7.04
C ASP A 68 -14.52 -14.95 6.75
N ALA A 69 -14.75 -15.85 7.68
CA ALA A 69 -15.78 -16.86 7.55
C ALA A 69 -17.16 -16.19 7.58
N GLY A 70 -17.75 -15.97 6.43
CA GLY A 70 -19.16 -15.65 6.34
C GLY A 70 -19.56 -14.51 5.41
N SER A 71 -18.69 -13.56 5.08
CA SER A 71 -19.12 -12.36 4.35
C SER A 71 -19.20 -12.55 2.82
N THR A 72 -18.35 -13.36 2.20
CA THR A 72 -18.23 -13.38 0.72
C THR A 72 -18.80 -14.63 0.05
N GLY A 73 -19.21 -15.63 0.79
CA GLY A 73 -19.59 -16.94 0.21
C GLY A 73 -18.43 -17.70 -0.44
N ILE A 74 -17.20 -17.15 -0.39
CA ILE A 74 -15.98 -17.77 -0.87
C ILE A 74 -15.00 -17.95 0.29
N ALA A 75 -14.57 -19.19 0.49
CA ALA A 75 -13.50 -19.51 1.42
C ALA A 75 -12.15 -19.45 0.70
N GLY A 76 -11.63 -18.25 0.42
CA GLY A 76 -10.33 -18.09 -0.22
C GLY A 76 -9.97 -16.66 -0.59
N ARG A 77 -8.66 -16.42 -0.70
CA ARG A 77 -8.09 -15.14 -1.10
C ARG A 77 -6.83 -15.40 -1.93
N ILE A 78 -6.63 -14.65 -3.00
CA ILE A 78 -5.34 -14.62 -3.68
C ILE A 78 -4.43 -13.67 -2.90
N ASP A 79 -3.20 -14.10 -2.62
CA ASP A 79 -2.17 -13.31 -1.95
C ASP A 79 -2.03 -11.90 -2.55
N ALA A 80 -1.83 -10.89 -1.72
CA ALA A 80 -1.82 -9.49 -2.16
C ALA A 80 -0.64 -9.19 -3.08
N VAL A 81 0.56 -9.74 -2.83
CA VAL A 81 1.73 -9.55 -3.70
C VAL A 81 1.47 -10.17 -5.07
N GLN A 82 0.80 -11.34 -5.11
CA GLN A 82 0.45 -12.00 -6.37
C GLN A 82 -0.62 -11.22 -7.14
N ARG A 83 -1.61 -10.62 -6.46
CA ARG A 83 -2.59 -9.71 -7.10
C ARG A 83 -1.91 -8.49 -7.69
N ALA A 84 -1.01 -7.84 -6.95
CA ALA A 84 -0.25 -6.70 -7.42
C ALA A 84 0.66 -7.08 -8.60
N ALA A 85 1.35 -8.23 -8.55
CA ALA A 85 2.19 -8.73 -9.63
C ALA A 85 1.38 -9.02 -10.90
N PHE A 86 0.17 -9.58 -10.78
CA PHE A 86 -0.74 -9.79 -11.91
C PHE A 86 -1.23 -8.45 -12.50
N ALA A 87 -1.49 -7.43 -11.66
CA ALA A 87 -1.92 -6.12 -12.10
C ALA A 87 -0.79 -5.31 -12.78
N ALA A 88 0.48 -5.58 -12.47
CA ALA A 88 1.63 -4.82 -12.93
C ALA A 88 1.70 -4.64 -14.46
N PRO A 89 1.63 -5.70 -15.29
CA PRO A 89 1.66 -5.57 -16.74
C PRO A 89 0.34 -5.05 -17.35
N LEU A 90 -0.73 -4.97 -16.56
CA LEU A 90 -2.06 -4.56 -17.00
C LEU A 90 -2.32 -3.06 -16.77
N THR A 91 -1.44 -2.39 -16.04
CA THR A 91 -1.53 -0.97 -15.67
C THR A 91 -0.31 -0.21 -16.17
N ARG A 92 -0.43 1.11 -16.34
CA ARG A 92 0.65 1.96 -16.87
C ARG A 92 1.24 2.92 -15.86
N SER A 93 0.38 3.54 -15.04
CA SER A 93 0.76 4.59 -14.10
C SER A 93 0.42 4.26 -12.65
N LEU A 94 -0.52 3.35 -12.40
CA LEU A 94 -0.96 3.00 -11.06
C LEU A 94 0.18 2.43 -10.21
N GLY A 95 0.43 3.03 -9.05
CA GLY A 95 1.30 2.44 -8.04
C GLY A 95 0.65 1.18 -7.45
N LEU A 96 1.44 0.15 -7.18
CA LEU A 96 0.96 -1.16 -6.71
C LEU A 96 1.55 -1.43 -5.33
N VAL A 97 0.72 -1.36 -4.31
CA VAL A 97 1.14 -1.41 -2.90
C VAL A 97 0.44 -2.57 -2.20
N PRO A 98 0.95 -3.80 -2.35
CA PRO A 98 0.42 -4.94 -1.62
C PRO A 98 0.74 -4.84 -0.14
N GLU A 99 -0.19 -5.29 0.68
CA GLU A 99 0.06 -5.61 2.08
C GLU A 99 0.89 -6.89 2.16
N ALA A 100 2.00 -6.83 2.89
CA ALA A 100 2.78 -8.01 3.24
C ALA A 100 3.12 -7.95 4.73
N GLY A 101 2.76 -9.01 5.44
CA GLY A 101 2.93 -9.11 6.89
C GLY A 101 4.39 -9.20 7.29
N THR A 102 4.73 -8.58 8.41
CA THR A 102 6.04 -8.67 9.05
C THR A 102 6.12 -9.80 10.06
N LEU A 103 4.98 -10.16 10.68
CA LEU A 103 4.94 -11.25 11.65
C LEU A 103 4.69 -12.58 10.94
N PHE A 104 5.30 -13.64 11.49
CA PHE A 104 5.09 -15.03 11.02
C PHE A 104 5.43 -15.25 9.54
N THR A 105 6.31 -14.43 8.97
CA THR A 105 6.75 -14.48 7.58
C THR A 105 8.26 -14.67 7.51
N GLU A 106 8.78 -15.12 6.40
CA GLU A 106 10.21 -15.20 6.14
C GLU A 106 10.68 -13.90 5.44
N PRO A 107 11.51 -13.05 6.09
CA PRO A 107 11.86 -11.72 5.61
C PRO A 107 12.56 -11.69 4.25
N PHE A 108 13.46 -12.65 4.00
CA PHE A 108 14.16 -12.77 2.72
C PHE A 108 13.19 -13.00 1.57
N HIS A 109 12.15 -13.82 1.82
CA HIS A 109 11.16 -14.13 0.80
C HIS A 109 10.28 -12.90 0.49
N VAL A 110 9.80 -12.21 1.53
CA VAL A 110 9.02 -10.97 1.36
C VAL A 110 9.82 -9.92 0.59
N ALA A 111 11.07 -9.66 1.00
CA ALA A 111 11.93 -8.68 0.33
C ALA A 111 12.17 -9.04 -1.16
N THR A 112 12.35 -10.32 -1.46
CA THR A 112 12.55 -10.83 -2.82
C THR A 112 11.31 -10.68 -3.69
N GLN A 113 10.13 -11.02 -3.16
CA GLN A 113 8.86 -10.87 -3.88
C GLN A 113 8.57 -9.40 -4.20
N LEU A 114 8.77 -8.51 -3.23
CA LEU A 114 8.55 -7.07 -3.39
C LEU A 114 9.55 -6.45 -4.40
N ALA A 115 10.83 -6.85 -4.35
CA ALA A 115 11.82 -6.42 -5.34
C ALA A 115 11.45 -6.90 -6.75
N SER A 116 10.94 -8.13 -6.88
CA SER A 116 10.44 -8.67 -8.16
C SER A 116 9.24 -7.89 -8.68
N LEU A 117 8.33 -7.48 -7.77
CA LEU A 117 7.21 -6.62 -8.11
C LEU A 117 7.67 -5.25 -8.61
N ASP A 118 8.73 -4.69 -8.02
CA ASP A 118 9.28 -3.40 -8.47
C ASP A 118 9.79 -3.47 -9.92
N TYR A 119 10.48 -4.56 -10.28
CA TYR A 119 10.90 -4.80 -11.66
C TYR A 119 9.71 -5.00 -12.61
N SER A 120 8.75 -5.84 -12.24
CA SER A 120 7.59 -6.14 -13.10
C SER A 120 6.65 -4.95 -13.28
N SER A 121 6.62 -4.04 -12.32
CA SER A 121 5.86 -2.79 -12.37
C SER A 121 6.65 -1.58 -12.87
N HIS A 122 7.92 -1.74 -13.27
CA HIS A 122 8.79 -0.65 -13.70
C HIS A 122 8.92 0.49 -12.66
N GLY A 123 9.22 0.13 -11.41
CA GLY A 123 9.44 1.10 -10.33
C GLY A 123 8.16 1.64 -9.68
N ARG A 124 7.02 0.95 -9.84
CA ARG A 124 5.74 1.37 -9.26
C ARG A 124 5.32 0.59 -8.02
N ALA A 125 6.16 -0.28 -7.50
CA ALA A 125 5.87 -1.07 -6.31
C ALA A 125 6.06 -0.28 -5.02
N GLY A 126 5.23 -0.60 -4.03
CA GLY A 126 5.42 -0.22 -2.63
C GLY A 126 5.18 -1.42 -1.73
N TRP A 127 5.36 -1.23 -0.44
CA TRP A 127 5.10 -2.22 0.59
C TRP A 127 4.18 -1.62 1.65
N LEU A 128 2.96 -2.13 1.78
CA LEU A 128 2.11 -1.86 2.92
C LEU A 128 2.44 -2.86 4.03
N VAL A 129 3.08 -2.35 5.08
CA VAL A 129 3.45 -3.15 6.26
C VAL A 129 2.22 -3.50 7.07
N SER A 130 2.12 -4.77 7.44
CA SER A 130 1.11 -5.27 8.37
C SER A 130 1.80 -6.06 9.49
N ALA A 131 1.36 -5.84 10.72
CA ALA A 131 1.82 -6.57 11.90
C ALA A 131 0.64 -7.30 12.58
N ALA A 132 -0.16 -8.00 11.77
CA ALA A 132 -1.31 -8.77 12.24
C ALA A 132 -0.87 -9.86 13.22
N ASN A 133 -1.35 -9.75 14.47
CA ASN A 133 -0.93 -10.59 15.61
C ASN A 133 -2.11 -11.30 16.28
N GLU A 134 -3.26 -11.38 15.63
CA GLU A 134 -4.41 -12.09 16.17
C GLU A 134 -4.09 -13.56 16.39
N PRO A 135 -4.64 -14.19 17.44
CA PRO A 135 -4.39 -15.59 17.73
C PRO A 135 -4.70 -16.54 16.56
N ALA A 136 -5.63 -16.18 15.70
CA ALA A 136 -5.97 -16.95 14.50
C ALA A 136 -4.86 -16.87 13.45
N GLU A 137 -4.28 -15.68 13.22
CA GLU A 137 -3.13 -15.46 12.33
C GLU A 137 -1.91 -16.28 12.77
N ALA A 138 -1.56 -16.21 14.05
CA ALA A 138 -0.45 -16.99 14.62
C ALA A 138 -0.67 -18.51 14.50
N ARG A 139 -1.89 -18.98 14.83
CA ARG A 139 -2.22 -20.42 14.73
C ARG A 139 -2.19 -20.94 13.30
N SER A 140 -2.48 -20.12 12.29
CA SER A 140 -2.44 -20.54 10.87
C SER A 140 -1.06 -21.03 10.44
N VAL A 141 -0.01 -20.59 11.13
CA VAL A 141 1.39 -21.00 10.90
C VAL A 141 1.99 -21.81 12.05
N GLY A 142 1.14 -22.31 12.96
CA GLY A 142 1.57 -23.14 14.09
C GLY A 142 2.31 -22.39 15.20
N ARG A 143 2.10 -21.05 15.30
CA ARG A 143 2.73 -20.19 16.33
C ARG A 143 1.69 -19.64 17.32
N GLN A 144 2.17 -18.92 18.30
CA GLN A 144 1.36 -18.14 19.25
C GLN A 144 1.49 -16.65 18.93
N ALA A 145 0.45 -15.87 19.27
CA ALA A 145 0.50 -14.43 19.21
C ALA A 145 1.62 -13.89 20.10
N LEU A 146 2.27 -12.82 19.67
CA LEU A 146 3.38 -12.17 20.36
C LEU A 146 2.87 -11.17 21.41
N ALA A 147 3.72 -10.81 22.36
CA ALA A 147 3.48 -9.65 23.21
C ALA A 147 3.61 -8.35 22.36
N GLU A 148 2.92 -7.29 22.75
CA GLU A 148 2.88 -6.04 21.97
C GLU A 148 4.27 -5.45 21.68
N ALA A 149 5.16 -5.43 22.67
CA ALA A 149 6.54 -4.97 22.50
C ALA A 149 7.31 -5.81 21.47
N ASP A 150 7.07 -7.10 21.44
CA ASP A 150 7.68 -8.03 20.49
C ASP A 150 7.14 -7.84 19.07
N VAL A 151 5.87 -7.46 18.92
CA VAL A 151 5.25 -7.13 17.62
C VAL A 151 5.97 -5.96 16.97
N LEU A 152 6.18 -4.88 17.73
CA LEU A 152 6.86 -3.68 17.22
C LEU A 152 8.32 -3.96 16.87
N ALA A 153 9.03 -4.70 17.73
CA ALA A 153 10.42 -5.07 17.48
C ALA A 153 10.56 -5.94 16.22
N GLU A 154 9.76 -7.01 16.09
CA GLU A 154 9.81 -7.89 14.93
C GLU A 154 9.40 -7.16 13.64
N ALA A 155 8.39 -6.28 13.68
CA ALA A 155 8.02 -5.49 12.53
C ALA A 155 9.16 -4.56 12.06
N ALA A 156 9.85 -3.91 12.99
CA ALA A 156 11.02 -3.08 12.69
C ALA A 156 12.17 -3.90 12.08
N ASP A 157 12.48 -5.04 12.70
CA ASP A 157 13.54 -5.95 12.24
C ASP A 157 13.28 -6.47 10.82
N VAL A 158 12.05 -6.84 10.50
CA VAL A 158 11.70 -7.34 9.16
C VAL A 158 11.81 -6.24 8.11
N VAL A 159 11.40 -5.02 8.42
CA VAL A 159 11.55 -3.88 7.49
C VAL A 159 13.02 -3.55 7.29
N GLU A 160 13.83 -3.52 8.36
CA GLU A 160 15.27 -3.26 8.25
C GLU A 160 15.99 -4.37 7.45
N ALA A 161 15.68 -5.64 7.70
CA ALA A 161 16.22 -6.76 6.93
C ALA A 161 15.87 -6.63 5.43
N GLY A 162 14.62 -6.25 5.12
CA GLY A 162 14.19 -5.97 3.75
C GLY A 162 14.99 -4.86 3.09
N ARG A 163 15.21 -3.75 3.78
CA ARG A 163 16.02 -2.61 3.30
C ARG A 163 17.47 -3.01 3.07
N ARG A 164 18.08 -3.82 3.94
CA ARG A 164 19.44 -4.35 3.75
C ARG A 164 19.52 -5.27 2.53
N LEU A 165 18.56 -6.13 2.35
CA LEU A 165 18.50 -7.02 1.20
C LEU A 165 18.37 -6.24 -0.11
N TRP A 166 17.55 -5.20 -0.17
CA TRP A 166 17.43 -4.37 -1.38
C TRP A 166 18.72 -3.63 -1.72
N ASP A 167 19.48 -3.18 -0.73
CA ASP A 167 20.76 -2.53 -0.93
C ASP A 167 21.94 -3.50 -1.10
N SER A 168 21.76 -4.81 -0.88
CA SER A 168 22.85 -5.80 -0.95
C SER A 168 23.47 -5.94 -2.35
N TRP A 169 22.84 -5.38 -3.36
CA TRP A 169 23.42 -5.12 -4.67
C TRP A 169 23.63 -3.63 -4.85
N GLU A 170 24.85 -3.20 -5.19
CA GLU A 170 25.07 -1.81 -5.59
C GLU A 170 24.55 -1.55 -7.01
N ASP A 171 24.29 -0.27 -7.31
CA ASP A 171 23.99 0.14 -8.67
C ASP A 171 25.16 -0.21 -9.60
N GLY A 172 24.83 -0.82 -10.75
CA GLY A 172 25.83 -1.27 -11.71
C GLY A 172 26.59 -2.55 -11.34
N ALA A 173 26.12 -3.32 -10.34
CA ALA A 173 26.65 -4.66 -10.06
C ALA A 173 26.47 -5.62 -11.25
N VAL A 174 25.41 -5.46 -12.06
CA VAL A 174 25.18 -6.21 -13.30
C VAL A 174 25.88 -5.51 -14.45
N ILE A 175 27.05 -6.00 -14.86
CA ILE A 175 27.90 -5.37 -15.89
C ILE A 175 27.68 -5.93 -17.30
N ARG A 176 27.34 -7.21 -17.44
CA ARG A 176 27.11 -7.90 -18.73
C ARG A 176 28.22 -7.67 -19.75
N ASP A 177 29.46 -7.75 -19.32
CA ASP A 177 30.64 -7.58 -20.18
C ASP A 177 30.90 -8.84 -20.98
N ALA A 178 30.48 -8.87 -22.23
CA ALA A 178 30.66 -9.99 -23.14
C ALA A 178 32.13 -10.19 -23.52
N ALA A 179 32.96 -9.15 -23.55
CA ALA A 179 34.38 -9.23 -23.94
C ALA A 179 35.20 -9.99 -22.91
N THR A 180 34.92 -9.79 -21.62
CA THR A 180 35.62 -10.47 -20.53
C THR A 180 34.85 -11.69 -20.00
N GLY A 181 33.64 -11.94 -20.47
CA GLY A 181 32.75 -12.99 -19.98
C GLY A 181 32.23 -12.72 -18.56
N ARG A 182 32.35 -11.51 -18.05
CA ARG A 182 31.88 -11.11 -16.71
C ARG A 182 30.44 -10.62 -16.77
N TYR A 183 29.56 -11.32 -16.05
CA TYR A 183 28.15 -10.90 -15.91
C TYR A 183 27.96 -9.94 -14.74
N LEU A 184 28.63 -10.21 -13.61
CA LEU A 184 28.52 -9.49 -12.36
C LEU A 184 29.86 -8.92 -11.93
N ASP A 185 29.80 -7.77 -11.26
CA ASP A 185 30.87 -7.24 -10.43
C ASP A 185 30.66 -7.76 -8.99
N ARG A 186 31.47 -8.72 -8.59
CA ARG A 186 31.34 -9.39 -7.29
C ARG A 186 31.63 -8.46 -6.10
N ASP A 187 32.45 -7.43 -6.30
CA ASP A 187 32.80 -6.49 -5.26
C ASP A 187 31.64 -5.55 -4.91
N LYS A 188 30.59 -5.53 -5.74
CA LYS A 188 29.34 -4.79 -5.57
C LYS A 188 28.18 -5.63 -5.02
N LEU A 189 28.46 -6.86 -4.56
CA LEU A 189 27.50 -7.72 -3.89
C LEU A 189 27.88 -7.89 -2.44
N HIS A 190 26.98 -7.49 -1.55
CA HIS A 190 27.21 -7.47 -0.11
C HIS A 190 26.24 -8.41 0.60
N TYR A 191 26.69 -9.02 1.67
CA TYR A 191 25.79 -9.73 2.56
C TYR A 191 24.95 -8.72 3.35
N ALA A 192 23.66 -9.02 3.55
CA ALA A 192 22.79 -8.22 4.41
C ALA A 192 23.23 -8.28 5.87
N ASP A 193 23.75 -9.46 6.28
CA ASP A 193 24.27 -9.76 7.63
C ASP A 193 23.40 -9.13 8.73
N PHE A 194 22.08 -9.33 8.61
CA PHE A 194 21.13 -8.89 9.61
C PHE A 194 21.02 -9.94 10.72
N ASP A 195 21.17 -9.51 11.96
CA ASP A 195 21.03 -10.35 13.16
C ASP A 195 20.09 -9.64 14.13
N GLY A 196 18.86 -10.13 14.21
CA GLY A 196 17.80 -9.64 15.08
C GLY A 196 17.50 -10.64 16.21
N ASP A 197 16.61 -10.27 17.11
CA ASP A 197 16.30 -11.09 18.29
C ASP A 197 15.60 -12.41 17.93
N ARG A 198 14.86 -12.48 16.82
CA ARG A 198 14.00 -13.61 16.45
C ARG A 198 14.40 -14.34 15.20
N PHE A 199 15.19 -13.70 14.35
CA PHE A 199 15.68 -14.26 13.09
C PHE A 199 16.97 -13.58 12.66
N SER A 200 17.71 -14.23 11.77
CA SER A 200 18.84 -13.63 11.09
C SER A 200 18.73 -13.84 9.58
N VAL A 201 19.28 -12.91 8.81
CA VAL A 201 19.30 -12.97 7.35
C VAL A 201 20.71 -12.75 6.87
N LYS A 202 21.29 -13.75 6.18
CA LYS A 202 22.66 -13.66 5.64
C LYS A 202 22.69 -12.85 4.33
N GLY A 203 21.91 -13.20 3.33
CA GLY A 203 21.93 -12.59 2.01
C GLY A 203 23.16 -12.95 1.18
N PRO A 204 23.45 -12.28 0.04
CA PRO A 204 22.70 -11.16 -0.53
C PRO A 204 21.31 -11.55 -1.08
N SER A 205 20.54 -10.55 -1.48
CA SER A 205 19.30 -10.78 -2.25
C SER A 205 19.62 -11.55 -3.55
N ILE A 206 18.64 -12.31 -4.05
CA ILE A 206 18.72 -12.94 -5.37
C ILE A 206 18.21 -12.02 -6.49
N ILE A 207 17.62 -10.91 -6.15
CA ILE A 207 17.14 -9.87 -7.07
C ILE A 207 18.09 -8.67 -6.97
N PRO A 208 18.55 -8.08 -8.09
CA PRO A 208 19.31 -6.85 -8.06
C PRO A 208 18.54 -5.72 -7.36
N ARG A 209 19.25 -4.66 -7.01
CA ARG A 209 18.67 -3.49 -6.34
C ARG A 209 17.41 -3.02 -7.05
N PRO A 210 16.29 -2.77 -6.34
CA PRO A 210 15.06 -2.25 -6.94
C PRO A 210 15.28 -1.00 -7.78
N LEU A 211 14.47 -0.79 -8.82
CA LEU A 211 14.60 0.35 -9.74
C LEU A 211 14.50 1.69 -9.01
N GLN A 212 13.73 1.75 -7.94
CA GLN A 212 13.59 2.92 -7.06
C GLN A 212 14.76 3.07 -6.05
N GLY A 213 15.73 2.17 -6.03
CA GLY A 213 16.72 2.01 -4.97
C GLY A 213 16.16 1.17 -3.82
N GLN A 214 15.14 1.65 -3.15
CA GLN A 214 14.32 0.92 -2.18
C GLN A 214 12.84 1.19 -2.46
N LEU A 215 11.98 0.21 -2.19
CA LEU A 215 10.54 0.40 -2.32
C LEU A 215 10.07 1.47 -1.32
N VAL A 216 8.94 2.11 -1.66
CA VAL A 216 8.24 2.98 -0.71
C VAL A 216 7.56 2.11 0.33
N VAL A 217 7.89 2.32 1.60
CA VAL A 217 7.32 1.59 2.73
C VAL A 217 6.20 2.42 3.34
N PHE A 218 5.00 1.83 3.39
CA PHE A 218 3.81 2.38 4.03
C PHE A 218 3.58 1.63 5.33
N ALA A 219 3.32 2.34 6.41
CA ALA A 219 2.97 1.73 7.68
C ALA A 219 1.79 2.43 8.36
N PRO A 220 0.90 1.70 9.04
CA PRO A 220 -0.04 2.28 9.97
C PRO A 220 0.67 3.16 11.00
N ALA A 221 0.04 4.28 11.37
CA ALA A 221 0.67 5.28 12.24
C ALA A 221 1.04 4.75 13.63
N ASP A 222 0.37 3.71 14.11
CA ASP A 222 0.64 3.01 15.37
C ASP A 222 1.91 2.15 15.35
N LEU A 223 2.40 1.79 14.18
CA LEU A 223 3.71 1.13 14.02
C LEU A 223 4.89 2.11 13.98
N ILE A 224 4.63 3.41 13.87
CA ILE A 224 5.65 4.47 13.83
C ILE A 224 5.84 5.02 15.25
N PRO A 225 7.07 5.27 15.74
CA PRO A 225 8.34 5.26 15.00
C PRO A 225 9.08 3.92 14.95
N ALA A 226 8.53 2.82 15.50
CA ALA A 226 9.23 1.53 15.52
C ALA A 226 9.63 1.08 14.11
N VAL A 227 8.71 1.21 13.14
CA VAL A 227 8.99 0.93 11.72
C VAL A 227 9.45 2.21 11.03
N GLU A 228 10.63 2.19 10.42
CA GLU A 228 11.09 3.27 9.54
C GLU A 228 10.29 3.23 8.23
N ALA A 229 9.22 4.01 8.15
CA ALA A 229 8.36 4.10 6.99
C ALA A 229 8.59 5.40 6.20
N ASP A 230 8.36 5.32 4.88
CA ASP A 230 8.36 6.49 3.99
C ASP A 230 7.01 7.24 4.06
N VAL A 231 5.92 6.50 4.30
CA VAL A 231 4.54 7.01 4.32
C VAL A 231 3.79 6.46 5.52
N ALA A 232 3.29 7.34 6.37
CA ALA A 232 2.36 6.96 7.45
C ALA A 232 0.92 6.88 6.92
N LEU A 233 0.18 5.90 7.39
CA LEU A 233 -1.26 5.79 7.21
C LEU A 233 -1.95 6.23 8.51
N ALA A 234 -2.48 7.44 8.50
CA ALA A 234 -3.09 8.07 9.68
C ALA A 234 -4.59 7.81 9.71
N ALA A 235 -5.02 7.02 10.69
CA ALA A 235 -6.42 6.70 10.93
C ALA A 235 -6.99 7.50 12.10
N ALA A 236 -8.30 7.70 12.10
CA ALA A 236 -9.04 8.29 13.21
C ALA A 236 -10.42 7.63 13.36
N ALA A 237 -11.04 7.78 14.52
CA ALA A 237 -12.39 7.25 14.77
C ALA A 237 -13.48 8.02 14.02
N SER A 238 -13.21 9.28 13.66
CA SER A 238 -14.14 10.15 12.91
C SER A 238 -13.38 11.03 11.93
N VAL A 239 -14.11 11.61 10.98
CA VAL A 239 -13.56 12.55 9.98
C VAL A 239 -12.86 13.74 10.63
N ASP A 240 -13.46 14.30 11.69
CA ASP A 240 -12.93 15.47 12.40
C ASP A 240 -11.55 15.20 13.05
N GLY A 241 -11.25 13.95 13.38
CA GLY A 241 -9.96 13.54 13.95
C GLY A 241 -8.83 13.35 12.93
N LEU A 242 -9.12 13.27 11.64
CA LEU A 242 -8.13 12.90 10.61
C LEU A 242 -7.02 13.94 10.46
N ALA A 243 -7.34 15.23 10.49
CA ALA A 243 -6.34 16.28 10.37
C ALA A 243 -5.34 16.27 11.54
N ALA A 244 -5.83 16.03 12.76
CA ALA A 244 -5.00 15.89 13.94
C ALA A 244 -4.11 14.62 13.87
N ALA A 245 -4.66 13.50 13.42
CA ALA A 245 -3.92 12.25 13.22
C ALA A 245 -2.80 12.42 12.18
N ALA A 246 -3.07 13.11 11.07
CA ALA A 246 -2.06 13.42 10.05
C ALA A 246 -0.94 14.29 10.62
N THR A 247 -1.28 15.32 11.36
CA THR A 247 -0.30 16.21 12.02
C THR A 247 0.58 15.46 13.01
N ALA A 248 -0.02 14.56 13.81
CA ALA A 248 0.72 13.72 14.75
C ALA A 248 1.70 12.78 14.04
N SER A 249 1.30 12.15 12.94
CA SER A 249 2.17 11.28 12.14
C SER A 249 3.35 12.03 11.53
N ALA A 250 3.11 13.24 11.01
CA ALA A 250 4.18 14.10 10.49
C ALA A 250 5.15 14.52 11.61
N ALA A 251 4.63 14.84 12.81
CA ALA A 251 5.44 15.17 13.97
C ALA A 251 6.29 14.00 14.48
N ALA A 252 5.86 12.76 14.24
CA ALA A 252 6.63 11.55 14.53
C ALA A 252 7.82 11.32 13.56
N GLY A 253 7.99 12.19 12.55
CA GLY A 253 9.15 12.19 11.66
C GLY A 253 8.96 11.43 10.35
N THR A 254 7.74 10.96 10.04
CA THR A 254 7.48 10.29 8.77
C THR A 254 7.50 11.29 7.61
N PRO A 255 8.23 11.00 6.51
CA PRO A 255 8.36 11.94 5.39
C PRO A 255 7.04 12.32 4.72
N ARG A 256 6.07 11.40 4.68
CA ARG A 256 4.74 11.61 4.06
C ARG A 256 3.65 10.98 4.90
N THR A 257 2.44 11.54 4.79
CA THR A 257 1.26 11.03 5.52
C THR A 257 0.05 10.99 4.60
N LEU A 258 -0.60 9.83 4.53
CA LEU A 258 -1.94 9.67 3.96
C LEU A 258 -2.95 9.46 5.09
N VAL A 259 -4.11 10.11 5.00
CA VAL A 259 -5.24 9.80 5.91
C VAL A 259 -6.06 8.64 5.36
N GLU A 260 -6.62 7.83 6.23
CA GLU A 260 -7.49 6.71 5.88
C GLU A 260 -8.97 7.12 5.96
N LEU A 261 -9.72 6.95 4.89
CA LEU A 261 -11.10 7.36 4.81
C LEU A 261 -11.99 6.31 4.14
N ASP A 262 -12.95 5.78 4.88
CA ASP A 262 -14.04 4.98 4.35
C ASP A 262 -15.01 5.86 3.56
N VAL A 263 -15.45 5.40 2.38
CA VAL A 263 -16.28 6.20 1.48
C VAL A 263 -17.52 5.46 1.01
N VAL A 264 -18.66 6.13 1.14
CA VAL A 264 -19.95 5.74 0.53
C VAL A 264 -20.48 6.94 -0.23
N LEU A 265 -20.68 6.84 -1.55
CA LEU A 265 -21.15 7.95 -2.37
C LEU A 265 -22.60 7.78 -2.81
N ASP A 266 -23.32 8.89 -2.97
CA ASP A 266 -24.60 8.89 -3.67
C ASP A 266 -24.38 8.32 -5.08
N SER A 267 -25.22 7.39 -5.51
CA SER A 267 -25.11 6.76 -6.81
C SER A 267 -26.45 6.28 -7.35
N ARG A 268 -26.68 6.45 -8.64
CA ARG A 268 -27.83 5.90 -9.38
C ARG A 268 -29.18 6.22 -8.73
N GLY A 269 -29.35 7.41 -8.15
CA GLY A 269 -30.59 7.85 -7.51
C GLY A 269 -30.81 7.32 -6.08
N GLN A 270 -29.86 6.57 -5.52
CA GLN A 270 -29.87 6.15 -4.12
C GLN A 270 -28.86 7.01 -3.33
N SER A 271 -29.26 7.50 -2.18
CA SER A 271 -28.36 8.23 -1.29
C SER A 271 -27.35 7.28 -0.63
N ALA A 272 -26.17 7.80 -0.31
CA ALA A 272 -25.13 7.09 0.42
C ALA A 272 -25.63 6.57 1.78
N ALA A 273 -26.43 7.41 2.46
CA ALA A 273 -26.99 7.07 3.78
C ALA A 273 -27.96 5.88 3.70
N GLU A 274 -28.87 5.87 2.70
CA GLU A 274 -29.78 4.72 2.48
C GLU A 274 -29.03 3.46 2.17
N ARG A 275 -28.05 3.54 1.24
CA ARG A 275 -27.23 2.37 0.87
C ARG A 275 -26.42 1.83 2.04
N LEU A 276 -25.82 2.73 2.85
CA LEU A 276 -25.09 2.33 4.05
C LEU A 276 -26.00 1.62 5.04
N ALA A 277 -27.19 2.18 5.31
CA ALA A 277 -28.15 1.57 6.22
C ALA A 277 -28.63 0.18 5.75
N GLU A 278 -28.80 -0.01 4.43
CA GLU A 278 -29.13 -1.32 3.87
C GLU A 278 -28.01 -2.35 4.06
N LEU A 279 -26.75 -1.94 3.87
CA LEU A 279 -25.60 -2.81 4.06
C LEU A 279 -25.38 -3.13 5.55
N ASP A 280 -25.44 -2.13 6.41
CA ASP A 280 -25.30 -2.25 7.88
C ASP A 280 -26.41 -3.14 8.51
N ALA A 281 -27.57 -3.22 7.88
CA ALA A 281 -28.62 -4.15 8.30
C ALA A 281 -28.23 -5.63 8.17
N TYR A 282 -27.28 -5.96 7.30
CA TYR A 282 -26.74 -7.31 7.18
C TYR A 282 -25.53 -7.52 8.10
N GLU A 283 -24.59 -6.57 8.08
CA GLU A 283 -23.39 -6.62 8.90
C GLU A 283 -22.90 -5.19 9.17
N PRO A 284 -22.92 -4.72 10.43
CA PRO A 284 -22.51 -3.37 10.76
C PRO A 284 -21.04 -3.11 10.44
N TRP A 285 -20.77 -2.06 9.68
CA TRP A 285 -19.42 -1.65 9.35
C TRP A 285 -18.77 -0.85 10.49
N ARG A 286 -18.03 -1.52 11.35
CA ARG A 286 -17.35 -0.96 12.53
C ARG A 286 -15.89 -0.66 12.20
N ARG A 287 -15.64 0.45 11.52
CA ARG A 287 -14.31 0.89 11.14
C ARG A 287 -14.16 2.40 11.37
N GLY A 288 -12.99 2.99 11.09
CA GLY A 288 -12.60 4.36 11.38
C GLY A 288 -13.45 5.49 10.76
N ALA A 289 -12.77 6.58 10.41
CA ALA A 289 -13.40 7.75 9.82
C ALA A 289 -14.13 7.42 8.51
N ARG A 290 -15.38 7.88 8.37
CA ARG A 290 -16.21 7.57 7.22
C ARG A 290 -16.90 8.81 6.68
N TYR A 291 -16.89 8.95 5.37
CA TYR A 291 -17.72 9.87 4.61
C TYR A 291 -18.87 9.11 3.93
N ALA A 292 -20.09 9.59 4.12
CA ALA A 292 -21.26 9.10 3.39
C ALA A 292 -22.04 10.32 2.87
N GLY A 293 -22.11 10.48 1.53
CA GLY A 293 -22.76 11.64 0.92
C GLY A 293 -22.43 11.82 -0.55
N SER A 294 -22.60 13.05 -1.05
CA SER A 294 -22.37 13.40 -2.45
C SER A 294 -20.89 13.44 -2.82
N ALA A 295 -20.58 13.26 -4.11
CA ALA A 295 -19.23 13.42 -4.63
C ALA A 295 -18.68 14.85 -4.40
N ALA A 296 -19.53 15.89 -4.54
CA ALA A 296 -19.13 17.27 -4.30
C ALA A 296 -18.70 17.51 -2.85
N GLY A 297 -19.47 17.01 -1.88
CA GLY A 297 -19.11 17.14 -0.47
C GLY A 297 -17.82 16.35 -0.12
N LEU A 298 -17.56 15.23 -0.79
CA LEU A 298 -16.28 14.51 -0.63
C LEU A 298 -15.11 15.36 -1.15
N VAL A 299 -15.27 16.04 -2.29
CA VAL A 299 -14.22 16.94 -2.82
C VAL A 299 -13.90 18.04 -1.84
N GLU A 300 -14.91 18.69 -1.25
CA GLU A 300 -14.73 19.74 -0.23
C GLU A 300 -13.96 19.20 0.98
N LEU A 301 -14.35 18.05 1.48
CA LEU A 301 -13.67 17.38 2.59
C LEU A 301 -12.21 17.06 2.27
N LEU A 302 -11.94 16.50 1.10
CA LEU A 302 -10.58 16.15 0.70
C LEU A 302 -9.68 17.38 0.56
N VAL A 303 -10.19 18.47 -0.01
CA VAL A 303 -9.45 19.75 -0.10
C VAL A 303 -9.07 20.26 1.29
N GLU A 304 -9.96 20.12 2.28
CA GLU A 304 -9.67 20.50 3.67
C GLU A 304 -8.61 19.58 4.31
N LEU A 305 -8.77 18.27 4.20
CA LEU A 305 -7.82 17.28 4.74
C LEU A 305 -6.42 17.42 4.14
N PHE A 306 -6.33 17.81 2.88
CA PHE A 306 -5.05 18.01 2.19
C PHE A 306 -4.24 19.22 2.69
N ARG A 307 -4.78 20.05 3.58
CA ARG A 307 -4.00 21.06 4.30
C ARG A 307 -3.07 20.43 5.35
N ALA A 308 -3.48 19.30 5.93
CA ALA A 308 -2.75 18.60 6.98
C ALA A 308 -2.05 17.32 6.50
N ALA A 309 -2.50 16.73 5.38
CA ALA A 309 -2.00 15.46 4.85
C ALA A 309 -1.44 15.61 3.43
N ASP A 310 -0.53 14.71 3.04
CA ASP A 310 0.00 14.63 1.69
C ASP A 310 -0.96 13.92 0.72
N GLY A 311 -1.99 13.27 1.24
CA GLY A 311 -3.00 12.60 0.44
C GLY A 311 -3.99 11.81 1.29
N VAL A 312 -4.76 10.98 0.61
CA VAL A 312 -5.79 10.11 1.20
C VAL A 312 -5.69 8.69 0.63
N ARG A 313 -5.93 7.69 1.48
CA ARG A 313 -6.25 6.33 1.07
C ARG A 313 -7.74 6.09 1.27
N LEU A 314 -8.44 5.94 0.15
CA LEU A 314 -9.88 5.73 0.12
C LEU A 314 -10.22 4.24 0.22
N HIS A 315 -11.20 3.94 1.05
CA HIS A 315 -11.78 2.61 1.22
C HIS A 315 -13.24 2.63 0.74
N PRO A 316 -13.50 2.38 -0.55
CA PRO A 316 -14.86 2.36 -1.06
C PRO A 316 -15.68 1.27 -0.38
N ALA A 317 -16.89 1.61 0.06
CA ALA A 317 -17.80 0.63 0.67
C ALA A 317 -18.08 -0.53 -0.29
N VAL A 318 -18.37 -0.22 -1.55
CA VAL A 318 -18.62 -1.19 -2.63
C VAL A 318 -17.85 -0.75 -3.86
N LEU A 319 -16.87 -1.53 -4.30
CA LEU A 319 -16.02 -1.19 -5.44
C LEU A 319 -16.82 -0.91 -6.72
N ASP A 320 -17.81 -1.76 -7.05
CA ASP A 320 -18.60 -1.65 -8.28
C ASP A 320 -19.55 -0.43 -8.32
N ILE A 321 -19.70 0.25 -7.19
CA ILE A 321 -20.55 1.45 -7.07
C ILE A 321 -19.73 2.70 -6.82
N ASP A 322 -18.89 2.67 -5.78
CA ASP A 322 -18.20 3.88 -5.34
C ASP A 322 -17.00 4.24 -6.22
N VAL A 323 -16.28 3.26 -6.81
CA VAL A 323 -15.14 3.55 -7.70
C VAL A 323 -15.56 4.28 -8.98
N PRO A 324 -16.65 3.89 -9.69
CA PRO A 324 -17.16 4.69 -10.81
C PRO A 324 -17.52 6.13 -10.45
N GLU A 325 -18.14 6.36 -9.28
CA GLU A 325 -18.48 7.72 -8.83
C GLU A 325 -17.22 8.54 -8.48
N LEU A 326 -16.25 7.93 -7.81
CA LEU A 326 -14.95 8.55 -7.54
C LEU A 326 -14.24 8.94 -8.84
N ALA A 327 -14.22 8.05 -9.82
CA ALA A 327 -13.58 8.24 -11.12
C ALA A 327 -14.25 9.33 -11.96
N ALA A 328 -15.60 9.36 -11.96
CA ALA A 328 -16.36 10.26 -12.83
C ALA A 328 -16.56 11.66 -12.24
N GLN A 329 -16.66 11.77 -10.90
CA GLN A 329 -17.07 13.01 -10.25
C GLN A 329 -16.01 13.58 -9.30
N VAL A 330 -15.25 12.76 -8.56
CA VAL A 330 -14.34 13.26 -7.53
C VAL A 330 -12.95 13.58 -8.14
N LEU A 331 -12.31 12.62 -8.81
CA LEU A 331 -10.96 12.81 -9.36
C LEU A 331 -10.89 13.97 -10.37
N PRO A 332 -11.84 14.12 -11.32
CA PRO A 332 -11.80 15.24 -12.25
C PRO A 332 -11.93 16.60 -11.58
N GLU A 333 -12.69 16.71 -10.49
CA GLU A 333 -12.81 17.96 -9.72
C GLU A 333 -11.51 18.28 -8.99
N LEU A 334 -10.87 17.29 -8.33
CA LEU A 334 -9.57 17.47 -7.69
C LEU A 334 -8.48 17.86 -8.69
N HIS A 335 -8.51 17.29 -9.92
CA HIS A 335 -7.61 17.68 -11.00
C HIS A 335 -7.87 19.12 -11.47
N ARG A 336 -9.12 19.49 -11.66
CA ARG A 336 -9.51 20.86 -12.09
C ARG A 336 -9.13 21.90 -11.05
N ALA A 337 -9.26 21.55 -9.77
CA ALA A 337 -8.81 22.40 -8.66
C ALA A 337 -7.28 22.49 -8.52
N GLY A 338 -6.52 21.73 -9.31
CA GLY A 338 -5.06 21.68 -9.24
C GLY A 338 -4.50 21.03 -7.95
N VAL A 339 -5.36 20.34 -7.20
CA VAL A 339 -5.00 19.73 -5.91
C VAL A 339 -4.34 18.38 -6.10
N ALA A 340 -4.87 17.54 -6.98
CA ALA A 340 -4.30 16.25 -7.34
C ALA A 340 -4.17 16.17 -8.86
N ALA A 341 -2.96 15.95 -9.37
CA ALA A 341 -2.73 15.77 -10.80
C ALA A 341 -2.53 14.28 -11.12
N PRO A 342 -2.96 13.78 -12.29
CA PRO A 342 -2.69 12.43 -12.69
C PRO A 342 -1.19 12.12 -12.66
N ARG A 343 -0.85 10.91 -12.24
CA ARG A 343 0.52 10.46 -12.22
C ARG A 343 1.07 10.30 -13.64
N THR A 344 2.29 10.78 -13.88
CA THR A 344 2.95 10.73 -15.19
C THR A 344 4.27 9.96 -15.11
N GLY A 345 4.25 8.67 -15.47
CA GLY A 345 5.43 7.88 -15.87
C GLY A 345 6.64 7.76 -14.92
N THR A 346 6.53 8.26 -13.72
CA THR A 346 7.59 8.26 -12.71
C THR A 346 7.54 7.02 -11.82
N THR A 347 8.59 6.77 -11.03
CA THR A 347 8.55 5.74 -9.99
C THR A 347 7.56 6.12 -8.88
N LEU A 348 7.13 5.14 -8.07
CA LEU A 348 6.25 5.43 -6.94
C LEU A 348 6.91 6.39 -5.96
N ARG A 349 8.21 6.23 -5.70
CA ARG A 349 8.99 7.11 -4.83
C ARG A 349 9.01 8.55 -5.32
N GLU A 350 9.22 8.77 -6.62
CA GLU A 350 9.18 10.11 -7.21
C GLU A 350 7.78 10.74 -7.14
N SER A 351 6.71 9.95 -7.22
CA SER A 351 5.34 10.44 -7.07
C SER A 351 5.08 11.03 -5.68
N PHE A 352 5.77 10.55 -4.67
CA PHE A 352 5.75 11.10 -3.32
C PHE A 352 6.77 12.22 -3.10
N GLY A 353 7.54 12.61 -4.13
CA GLY A 353 8.63 13.57 -3.98
C GLY A 353 9.72 13.07 -3.03
N LEU A 354 9.89 11.77 -2.92
CA LEU A 354 10.92 11.15 -2.10
C LEU A 354 12.21 10.99 -2.93
N PRO A 355 13.39 11.29 -2.38
CA PRO A 355 14.64 11.07 -3.07
C PRO A 355 14.90 9.57 -3.26
N ARG A 356 15.64 9.21 -4.32
CA ARG A 356 16.18 7.86 -4.45
C ARG A 356 17.20 7.63 -3.34
N PRO A 357 17.05 6.62 -2.47
CA PRO A 357 17.97 6.40 -1.36
C PRO A 357 19.38 6.07 -1.87
N ALA A 358 20.41 6.55 -1.16
CA ALA A 358 21.75 6.07 -1.37
C ALA A 358 21.85 4.58 -1.01
N ASN A 359 22.69 3.83 -1.71
CA ASN A 359 22.96 2.46 -1.31
C ASN A 359 23.82 2.46 -0.05
N ARG A 360 23.45 1.71 0.98
CA ARG A 360 24.14 1.69 2.28
C ARG A 360 25.54 1.06 2.23
N TYR A 361 25.79 0.22 1.24
CA TYR A 361 27.06 -0.51 1.08
C TYR A 361 27.98 0.16 0.06
N ALA A 362 27.48 1.06 -0.78
CA ALA A 362 28.33 1.78 -1.71
C ALA A 362 29.33 2.63 -0.95
N ALA A 363 30.59 2.52 -1.28
CA ALA A 363 31.62 3.39 -0.73
C ALA A 363 31.30 4.86 -1.05
N ALA A 364 31.39 5.74 -0.03
CA ALA A 364 31.15 7.15 -0.15
C ALA A 364 32.23 7.85 -0.97
#